data_37e1a6987033e5f9a797824ee9dc5cde
#
_entry.id   37e1a6987033e5f9a797824ee9dc5cde
#
_cell.length_a   1.000
_cell.length_b   1.000
_cell.length_c   1.000
_cell.angle_alpha   90.00
_cell.angle_beta   90.00
_cell.angle_gamma   90.00
#
_symmetry.space_group_name_H-M   'P 1'
#
loop_
_entity.id
_entity.type
_entity.pdbx_description
1 polymer ?
#
loop_
_entity_poly.entity_id
_entity_poly.type
_entity_poly.pdbx_seq_one_letter_code
_entity_poly.pdbx_strand_id
1 'polypeptide(L)'
;MQSLGIDVLFKGTNFLRLLGGLWVALRISLISVAISIVLGIGMGMLMTSKSRLLKAIFRVYLEIVRIMPQMVLLFVVYFGTTRVFGWNLEAEAAAIIVFSFWGTAEMGDLVRGALQSIPVIQWESAQALGMKPIQVYTLVILPQTVRRLIPLSINLITRMVKTTSLVMMIGIVEVLKVAQQIIEANRRTSPNAAFGVFGVVFLLYFLICWPISRLAEYLEKRWS
;
A
#
# COMPACT_ATOMS: atom_id res chain seq x y z
N MET A 1 10.98 -33.91 20.95
CA MET A 1 10.92 -32.65 20.22
C MET A 1 9.44 -32.40 19.89
N GLN A 2 8.85 -31.39 20.49
CA GLN A 2 7.48 -31.02 20.14
C GLN A 2 7.53 -30.51 18.68
N SER A 3 6.69 -31.07 17.80
CA SER A 3 6.62 -30.62 16.41
C SER A 3 6.29 -29.13 16.38
N LEU A 4 6.93 -28.37 15.49
CA LEU A 4 6.66 -26.94 15.28
C LEU A 4 5.22 -26.65 14.83
N GLY A 5 4.39 -27.70 14.71
CA GLY A 5 2.99 -27.59 14.30
C GLY A 5 2.79 -27.20 12.83
N ILE A 6 3.84 -27.29 12.00
CA ILE A 6 3.75 -27.03 10.55
C ILE A 6 2.96 -28.13 9.85
N ASP A 7 2.92 -29.34 10.42
CA ASP A 7 2.19 -30.51 9.91
C ASP A 7 0.70 -30.22 9.67
N VAL A 8 0.10 -29.32 10.44
CA VAL A 8 -1.31 -28.94 10.28
C VAL A 8 -1.62 -28.27 8.94
N LEU A 9 -0.62 -27.64 8.32
CA LEU A 9 -0.77 -27.01 7.00
C LEU A 9 -0.92 -28.04 5.88
N PHE A 10 -0.36 -29.22 6.05
CA PHE A 10 -0.43 -30.30 5.06
C PHE A 10 -1.63 -31.25 5.28
N LYS A 11 -2.47 -30.97 6.30
CA LYS A 11 -3.72 -31.71 6.53
C LYS A 11 -4.82 -31.15 5.61
N GLY A 12 -5.38 -32.02 4.78
CA GLY A 12 -6.46 -31.68 3.88
C GLY A 12 -6.08 -30.54 2.92
N THR A 13 -6.90 -29.50 2.86
CA THR A 13 -6.72 -28.34 1.94
C THR A 13 -6.14 -27.10 2.62
N ASN A 14 -5.60 -27.22 3.84
CA ASN A 14 -5.20 -26.05 4.63
C ASN A 14 -4.17 -25.17 3.93
N PHE A 15 -3.18 -25.76 3.28
CA PHE A 15 -2.16 -24.98 2.56
C PHE A 15 -2.75 -24.24 1.35
N LEU A 16 -3.64 -24.87 0.59
CA LEU A 16 -4.34 -24.24 -0.53
C LEU A 16 -5.24 -23.08 -0.05
N ARG A 17 -5.93 -23.28 1.08
CA ARG A 17 -6.72 -22.21 1.71
C ARG A 17 -5.84 -21.02 2.10
N LEU A 18 -4.65 -21.30 2.65
CA LEU A 18 -3.69 -20.26 3.02
C LEU A 18 -3.23 -19.43 1.79
N LEU A 19 -2.90 -20.13 0.69
CA LEU A 19 -2.57 -19.46 -0.58
C LEU A 19 -3.76 -18.68 -1.15
N GLY A 20 -4.98 -19.21 -1.04
CA GLY A 20 -6.19 -18.50 -1.42
C GLY A 20 -6.38 -17.21 -0.62
N GLY A 21 -6.17 -17.24 0.70
CA GLY A 21 -6.20 -16.06 1.56
C GLY A 21 -5.11 -15.05 1.21
N LEU A 22 -3.92 -15.53 0.84
CA LEU A 22 -2.83 -14.67 0.35
C LEU A 22 -3.20 -13.95 -0.94
N TRP A 23 -3.87 -14.65 -1.87
CA TRP A 23 -4.38 -14.05 -3.09
C TRP A 23 -5.42 -12.94 -2.82
N VAL A 24 -6.31 -13.13 -1.83
CA VAL A 24 -7.26 -12.09 -1.42
C VAL A 24 -6.50 -10.83 -0.94
N ALA A 25 -5.50 -10.99 -0.07
CA ALA A 25 -4.68 -9.88 0.40
C ALA A 25 -3.96 -9.16 -0.76
N LEU A 26 -3.36 -9.92 -1.68
CA LEU A 26 -2.68 -9.36 -2.85
C LEU A 26 -3.64 -8.64 -3.79
N ARG A 27 -4.81 -9.21 -4.08
CA ARG A 27 -5.82 -8.59 -4.94
C ARG A 27 -6.27 -7.25 -4.39
N ILE A 28 -6.64 -7.19 -3.11
CA ILE A 28 -7.05 -5.93 -2.45
C ILE A 28 -5.92 -4.91 -2.52
N SER A 29 -4.69 -5.30 -2.18
CA SER A 29 -3.55 -4.37 -2.19
C SER A 29 -3.23 -3.85 -3.58
N LEU A 30 -3.22 -4.70 -4.61
CA LEU A 30 -2.90 -4.30 -5.98
C LEU A 30 -3.95 -3.35 -6.58
N ILE A 31 -5.25 -3.62 -6.35
CA ILE A 31 -6.32 -2.73 -6.78
C ILE A 31 -6.17 -1.37 -6.08
N SER A 32 -5.98 -1.37 -4.76
CA SER A 32 -5.81 -0.15 -3.98
C SER A 32 -4.58 0.65 -4.41
N VAL A 33 -3.46 -0.02 -4.69
CA VAL A 33 -2.23 0.62 -5.21
C VAL A 33 -2.47 1.25 -6.58
N ALA A 34 -3.14 0.54 -7.49
CA ALA A 34 -3.42 1.07 -8.83
C ALA A 34 -4.25 2.37 -8.76
N ILE A 35 -5.31 2.37 -7.94
CA ILE A 35 -6.12 3.56 -7.69
C ILE A 35 -5.27 4.67 -7.04
N SER A 36 -4.46 4.32 -6.04
CA SER A 36 -3.59 5.27 -5.32
C SER A 36 -2.56 5.93 -6.23
N ILE A 37 -1.97 5.18 -7.16
CA ILE A 37 -1.00 5.73 -8.13
C ILE A 37 -1.69 6.77 -9.01
N VAL A 38 -2.84 6.43 -9.59
CA VAL A 38 -3.57 7.34 -10.50
C VAL A 38 -4.00 8.62 -9.79
N LEU A 39 -4.69 8.48 -8.66
CA LEU A 39 -5.20 9.62 -7.90
C LEU A 39 -4.06 10.40 -7.21
N GLY A 40 -3.05 9.69 -6.71
CA GLY A 40 -1.90 10.30 -6.03
C GLY A 40 -1.01 11.11 -6.97
N ILE A 41 -0.80 10.68 -8.23
CA ILE A 41 -0.09 11.48 -9.24
C ILE A 41 -0.83 12.80 -9.46
N GLY A 42 -2.15 12.75 -9.69
CA GLY A 42 -2.97 13.95 -9.85
C GLY A 42 -2.90 14.87 -8.62
N MET A 43 -3.08 14.32 -7.43
CA MET A 43 -2.99 15.05 -6.17
C MET A 43 -1.61 15.70 -5.98
N GLY A 44 -0.52 14.95 -6.17
CA GLY A 44 0.84 15.46 -5.98
C GLY A 44 1.17 16.61 -6.93
N MET A 45 0.73 16.55 -8.19
CA MET A 45 0.84 17.66 -9.14
C MET A 45 0.05 18.90 -8.68
N LEU A 46 -1.19 18.72 -8.20
CA LEU A 46 -2.01 19.81 -7.68
C LEU A 46 -1.39 20.44 -6.42
N MET A 47 -0.71 19.66 -5.58
CA MET A 47 0.02 20.18 -4.41
C MET A 47 1.22 21.06 -4.77
N THR A 48 1.77 20.96 -5.97
CA THR A 48 2.84 21.84 -6.46
C THR A 48 2.31 23.11 -7.14
N SER A 49 1.00 23.21 -7.36
CA SER A 49 0.36 24.37 -7.99
C SER A 49 0.62 25.67 -7.19
N LYS A 50 0.40 26.83 -7.82
CA LYS A 50 0.54 28.14 -7.15
C LYS A 50 -0.63 28.47 -6.20
N SER A 51 -1.74 27.72 -6.26
CA SER A 51 -2.94 27.96 -5.46
C SER A 51 -2.71 27.64 -3.99
N ARG A 52 -2.81 28.66 -3.13
CA ARG A 52 -2.72 28.50 -1.66
C ARG A 52 -3.85 27.65 -1.09
N LEU A 53 -5.06 27.78 -1.66
CA LEU A 53 -6.23 27.02 -1.22
C LEU A 53 -6.05 25.53 -1.46
N LEU A 54 -5.63 25.13 -2.68
CA LEU A 54 -5.38 23.72 -3.00
C LEU A 54 -4.31 23.13 -2.09
N LYS A 55 -3.21 23.86 -1.86
CA LYS A 55 -2.15 23.42 -0.95
C LYS A 55 -2.68 23.21 0.48
N ALA A 56 -3.52 24.12 0.97
CA ALA A 56 -4.11 23.99 2.31
C ALA A 56 -5.03 22.79 2.41
N ILE A 57 -5.93 22.58 1.45
CA ILE A 57 -6.85 21.43 1.41
C ILE A 57 -6.06 20.11 1.43
N PHE A 58 -5.09 19.94 0.53
CA PHE A 58 -4.32 18.71 0.47
C PHE A 58 -3.40 18.51 1.67
N ARG A 59 -2.89 19.59 2.30
CA ARG A 59 -2.15 19.50 3.55
C ARG A 59 -3.02 18.95 4.68
N VAL A 60 -4.22 19.51 4.85
CA VAL A 60 -5.18 19.02 5.87
C VAL A 60 -5.52 17.54 5.60
N TYR A 61 -5.78 17.17 4.36
CA TYR A 61 -6.02 15.77 3.99
C TYR A 61 -4.85 14.87 4.38
N LEU A 62 -3.61 15.25 4.04
CA LEU A 62 -2.41 14.48 4.41
C LEU A 62 -2.25 14.34 5.93
N GLU A 63 -2.45 15.42 6.68
CA GLU A 63 -2.32 15.40 8.14
C GLU A 63 -3.38 14.48 8.77
N ILE A 64 -4.64 14.56 8.32
CA ILE A 64 -5.71 13.67 8.78
C ILE A 64 -5.32 12.21 8.52
N VAL A 65 -4.93 11.87 7.30
CA VAL A 65 -4.62 10.49 6.91
C VAL A 65 -3.40 9.94 7.66
N ARG A 66 -2.40 10.77 7.95
CA ARG A 66 -1.19 10.36 8.68
C ARG A 66 -1.41 10.18 10.18
N ILE A 67 -2.30 10.97 10.77
CA ILE A 67 -2.59 10.89 12.21
C ILE A 67 -3.55 9.75 12.51
N MET A 68 -4.51 9.47 11.63
CA MET A 68 -5.53 8.46 11.87
C MET A 68 -4.96 7.02 11.76
N PRO A 69 -5.18 6.18 12.78
CA PRO A 69 -4.87 4.75 12.65
C PRO A 69 -5.69 4.12 11.53
N GLN A 70 -5.04 3.42 10.61
CA GLN A 70 -5.68 2.82 9.44
C GLN A 70 -6.81 1.86 9.81
N MET A 71 -6.65 1.10 10.90
CA MET A 71 -7.68 0.20 11.41
C MET A 71 -8.94 0.95 11.85
N VAL A 72 -8.79 2.12 12.48
CA VAL A 72 -9.91 2.98 12.89
C VAL A 72 -10.65 3.51 11.66
N LEU A 73 -9.90 3.97 10.66
CA LEU A 73 -10.49 4.43 9.40
C LEU A 73 -11.28 3.32 8.71
N LEU A 74 -10.75 2.08 8.72
CA LEU A 74 -11.41 0.91 8.17
C LEU A 74 -12.75 0.63 8.89
N PHE A 75 -12.78 0.71 10.21
CA PHE A 75 -14.00 0.53 11.00
C PHE A 75 -15.02 1.65 10.77
N VAL A 76 -14.56 2.90 10.72
CA VAL A 76 -15.44 4.06 10.45
C VAL A 76 -16.09 3.94 9.07
N VAL A 77 -15.33 3.55 8.05
CA VAL A 77 -15.91 3.39 6.70
C VAL A 77 -16.83 2.17 6.64
N TYR A 78 -16.41 1.01 7.14
CA TYR A 78 -17.20 -0.21 7.00
C TYR A 78 -18.48 -0.19 7.84
N PHE A 79 -18.35 0.11 9.15
CA PHE A 79 -19.52 0.13 10.05
C PHE A 79 -20.28 1.46 10.03
N GLY A 80 -19.56 2.57 9.81
CA GLY A 80 -20.14 3.90 9.83
C GLY A 80 -21.04 4.17 8.63
N THR A 81 -20.67 3.73 7.42
CA THR A 81 -21.49 3.90 6.21
C THR A 81 -22.84 3.22 6.35
N THR A 82 -22.87 2.03 6.92
CA THR A 82 -24.14 1.31 7.18
C THR A 82 -25.01 2.05 8.20
N ARG A 83 -24.42 2.57 9.28
CA ARG A 83 -25.19 3.23 10.34
C ARG A 83 -25.65 4.64 9.98
N VAL A 84 -24.83 5.41 9.27
CA VAL A 84 -25.11 6.83 8.98
C VAL A 84 -25.90 7.00 7.68
N PHE A 85 -25.55 6.24 6.64
CA PHE A 85 -26.14 6.39 5.31
C PHE A 85 -27.09 5.24 4.92
N GLY A 86 -27.18 4.19 5.74
CA GLY A 86 -27.96 3.00 5.39
C GLY A 86 -27.34 2.16 4.25
N TRP A 87 -26.11 2.45 3.85
CA TRP A 87 -25.43 1.75 2.75
C TRP A 87 -24.71 0.52 3.27
N ASN A 88 -25.14 -0.65 2.84
CA ASN A 88 -24.46 -1.90 3.14
C ASN A 88 -23.25 -2.05 2.20
N LEU A 89 -22.11 -1.47 2.60
CA LEU A 89 -20.89 -1.59 1.85
C LEU A 89 -20.30 -2.99 2.03
N GLU A 90 -19.99 -3.67 0.94
CA GLU A 90 -19.27 -4.94 1.00
C GLU A 90 -17.89 -4.73 1.63
N ALA A 91 -17.45 -5.68 2.48
CA ALA A 91 -16.21 -5.54 3.25
C ALA A 91 -14.98 -5.29 2.34
N GLU A 92 -14.92 -5.99 1.20
CA GLU A 92 -13.82 -5.82 0.23
C GLU A 92 -13.83 -4.43 -0.40
N ALA A 93 -15.01 -3.90 -0.76
CA ALA A 93 -15.16 -2.55 -1.29
C ALA A 93 -14.73 -1.50 -0.25
N ALA A 94 -15.14 -1.66 1.01
CA ALA A 94 -14.72 -0.79 2.11
C ALA A 94 -13.19 -0.80 2.28
N ALA A 95 -12.57 -1.97 2.24
CA ALA A 95 -11.11 -2.10 2.32
C ALA A 95 -10.40 -1.38 1.16
N ILE A 96 -10.85 -1.59 -0.08
CA ILE A 96 -10.28 -0.93 -1.27
C ILE A 96 -10.43 0.59 -1.16
N ILE A 97 -11.58 1.10 -0.74
CA ILE A 97 -11.81 2.54 -0.56
C ILE A 97 -10.82 3.11 0.47
N VAL A 98 -10.72 2.49 1.64
CA VAL A 98 -9.85 2.96 2.73
C VAL A 98 -8.38 2.94 2.34
N PHE A 99 -7.91 1.84 1.76
CA PHE A 99 -6.52 1.72 1.35
C PHE A 99 -6.18 2.61 0.16
N SER A 100 -7.12 2.81 -0.78
CA SER A 100 -6.95 3.77 -1.86
C SER A 100 -6.92 5.21 -1.34
N PHE A 101 -7.75 5.54 -0.38
CA PHE A 101 -7.76 6.85 0.28
C PHE A 101 -6.42 7.10 0.97
N TRP A 102 -5.95 6.17 1.79
CA TRP A 102 -4.65 6.26 2.44
C TRP A 102 -3.49 6.29 1.43
N GLY A 103 -3.50 5.38 0.47
CA GLY A 103 -2.44 5.27 -0.53
C GLY A 103 -2.36 6.48 -1.46
N THR A 104 -3.49 7.15 -1.76
CA THR A 104 -3.54 8.39 -2.53
C THR A 104 -2.81 9.52 -1.79
N ALA A 105 -2.99 9.64 -0.47
CA ALA A 105 -2.27 10.60 0.35
C ALA A 105 -0.76 10.35 0.31
N GLU A 106 -0.34 9.12 0.56
CA GLU A 106 1.07 8.73 0.53
C GLU A 106 1.70 8.95 -0.85
N MET A 107 1.05 8.47 -1.91
CA MET A 107 1.54 8.63 -3.28
C MET A 107 1.59 10.10 -3.70
N GLY A 108 0.59 10.90 -3.34
CA GLY A 108 0.56 12.33 -3.62
C GLY A 108 1.72 13.08 -2.97
N ASP A 109 2.05 12.72 -1.73
CA ASP A 109 3.21 13.31 -1.04
C ASP A 109 4.54 12.87 -1.66
N LEU A 110 4.66 11.59 -2.08
CA LEU A 110 5.83 11.11 -2.82
C LEU A 110 6.03 11.87 -4.14
N VAL A 111 4.95 12.07 -4.92
CA VAL A 111 4.99 12.84 -6.17
C VAL A 111 5.40 14.28 -5.92
N ARG A 112 4.79 14.94 -4.93
CA ARG A 112 5.16 16.31 -4.52
C ARG A 112 6.64 16.38 -4.13
N GLY A 113 7.10 15.46 -3.28
CA GLY A 113 8.49 15.38 -2.83
C GLY A 113 9.46 15.16 -3.98
N ALA A 114 9.16 14.25 -4.90
CA ALA A 114 9.98 13.98 -6.08
C ALA A 114 10.10 15.19 -6.99
N LEU A 115 8.99 15.91 -7.26
CA LEU A 115 9.00 17.14 -8.05
C LEU A 115 9.83 18.24 -7.39
N GLN A 116 9.67 18.45 -6.09
CA GLN A 116 10.38 19.46 -5.31
C GLN A 116 11.86 19.14 -5.08
N SER A 117 12.26 17.88 -5.22
CA SER A 117 13.66 17.47 -5.07
C SER A 117 14.53 17.81 -6.27
N ILE A 118 13.95 18.20 -7.41
CA ILE A 118 14.72 18.62 -8.59
C ILE A 118 15.37 19.98 -8.33
N PRO A 119 16.71 20.09 -8.42
CA PRO A 119 17.40 21.35 -8.16
C PRO A 119 16.93 22.48 -9.08
N VAL A 120 16.78 23.68 -8.53
CA VAL A 120 16.31 24.87 -9.28
C VAL A 120 17.21 25.15 -10.49
N ILE A 121 18.52 24.87 -10.39
CA ILE A 121 19.46 25.03 -11.49
C ILE A 121 19.05 24.25 -12.76
N GLN A 122 18.34 23.12 -12.64
CA GLN A 122 17.85 22.38 -13.80
C GLN A 122 16.78 23.17 -14.57
N TRP A 123 15.96 23.92 -13.85
CA TRP A 123 14.95 24.81 -14.43
C TRP A 123 15.61 26.03 -15.12
N GLU A 124 16.53 26.66 -14.40
CA GLU A 124 17.23 27.87 -14.87
C GLU A 124 18.09 27.58 -16.09
N SER A 125 18.87 26.50 -16.09
CA SER A 125 19.72 26.09 -17.20
C SER A 125 18.91 25.77 -18.47
N ALA A 126 17.79 25.04 -18.31
CA ALA A 126 16.92 24.74 -19.45
C ALA A 126 16.29 26.00 -20.03
N GLN A 127 15.89 26.98 -19.20
CA GLN A 127 15.37 28.25 -19.65
C GLN A 127 16.46 29.09 -20.32
N ALA A 128 17.70 29.07 -19.81
CA ALA A 128 18.83 29.78 -20.42
C ALA A 128 19.17 29.26 -21.83
N LEU A 129 18.89 27.96 -22.10
CA LEU A 129 18.98 27.34 -23.41
C LEU A 129 17.79 27.69 -24.35
N GLY A 130 16.87 28.57 -23.93
CA GLY A 130 15.72 29.01 -24.73
C GLY A 130 14.58 27.98 -24.78
N MET A 131 14.57 26.98 -23.91
CA MET A 131 13.48 25.97 -23.88
C MET A 131 12.16 26.60 -23.40
N LYS A 132 11.08 26.28 -24.09
CA LYS A 132 9.72 26.67 -23.66
C LYS A 132 9.34 25.94 -22.36
N PRO A 133 8.50 26.55 -21.51
CA PRO A 133 8.12 25.93 -20.22
C PRO A 133 7.66 24.47 -20.31
N ILE A 134 6.89 24.14 -21.35
CA ILE A 134 6.44 22.76 -21.58
C ILE A 134 7.61 21.82 -21.91
N GLN A 135 8.60 22.30 -22.67
CA GLN A 135 9.80 21.50 -23.00
C GLN A 135 10.66 21.28 -21.75
N VAL A 136 10.85 22.33 -20.93
CA VAL A 136 11.55 22.19 -19.63
C VAL A 136 10.88 21.13 -18.79
N TYR A 137 9.55 21.20 -18.67
CA TYR A 137 8.80 20.23 -17.84
C TYR A 137 8.88 18.82 -18.39
N THR A 138 8.61 18.62 -19.68
CA THR A 138 8.51 17.26 -20.27
C THR A 138 9.86 16.62 -20.56
N LEU A 139 10.87 17.39 -20.94
CA LEU A 139 12.17 16.83 -21.36
C LEU A 139 13.22 16.82 -20.25
N VAL A 140 13.10 17.70 -19.25
CA VAL A 140 14.11 17.85 -18.19
C VAL A 140 13.58 17.37 -16.83
N ILE A 141 12.46 17.93 -16.38
CA ILE A 141 11.97 17.74 -15.03
C ILE A 141 11.25 16.41 -14.86
N LEU A 142 10.28 16.11 -15.73
CA LEU A 142 9.46 14.91 -15.61
C LEU A 142 10.27 13.61 -15.68
N PRO A 143 11.22 13.43 -16.59
CA PRO A 143 12.05 12.21 -16.63
C PRO A 143 12.86 12.00 -15.34
N GLN A 144 13.43 13.08 -14.78
CA GLN A 144 14.16 13.01 -13.51
C GLN A 144 13.22 12.70 -12.33
N THR A 145 12.04 13.34 -12.30
CA THR A 145 11.02 13.09 -11.28
C THR A 145 10.57 11.64 -11.28
N VAL A 146 10.27 11.06 -12.46
CA VAL A 146 9.83 9.68 -12.61
C VAL A 146 10.90 8.71 -12.09
N ARG A 147 12.17 8.93 -12.42
CA ARG A 147 13.27 8.08 -11.91
C ARG A 147 13.33 8.07 -10.38
N ARG A 148 13.14 9.21 -9.73
CA ARG A 148 13.12 9.31 -8.25
C ARG A 148 11.84 8.72 -7.65
N LEU A 149 10.72 8.85 -8.35
CA LEU A 149 9.41 8.42 -7.86
C LEU A 149 9.24 6.89 -7.90
N ILE A 150 9.75 6.20 -8.92
CA ILE A 150 9.53 4.76 -9.12
C ILE A 150 9.99 3.93 -7.92
N PRO A 151 11.21 4.05 -7.38
CA PRO A 151 11.64 3.28 -6.21
C PRO A 151 10.75 3.52 -4.99
N LEU A 152 10.37 4.77 -4.75
CA LEU A 152 9.49 5.15 -3.64
C LEU A 152 8.08 4.55 -3.79
N SER A 153 7.55 4.53 -5.02
CA SER A 153 6.26 3.90 -5.33
C SER A 153 6.28 2.39 -5.13
N ILE A 154 7.38 1.72 -5.47
CA ILE A 154 7.56 0.28 -5.23
C ILE A 154 7.56 0.00 -3.72
N ASN A 155 8.18 0.83 -2.90
CA ASN A 155 8.14 0.71 -1.45
C ASN A 155 6.72 0.90 -0.89
N LEU A 156 5.90 1.77 -1.50
CA LEU A 156 4.49 1.92 -1.15
C LEU A 156 3.70 0.62 -1.40
N ILE A 157 3.99 -0.10 -2.49
CA ILE A 157 3.36 -1.40 -2.78
C ILE A 157 3.60 -2.39 -1.64
N THR A 158 4.85 -2.55 -1.19
CA THR A 158 5.17 -3.49 -0.10
C THR A 158 4.52 -3.09 1.22
N ARG A 159 4.40 -1.79 1.50
CA ARG A 159 3.66 -1.31 2.68
C ARG A 159 2.18 -1.66 2.57
N MET A 160 1.56 -1.42 1.41
CA MET A 160 0.15 -1.73 1.16
C MET A 160 -0.13 -3.22 1.37
N VAL A 161 0.69 -4.12 0.75
CA VAL A 161 0.56 -5.58 0.90
C VAL A 161 0.58 -6.00 2.37
N LYS A 162 1.49 -5.46 3.18
CA LYS A 162 1.55 -5.78 4.61
C LYS A 162 0.36 -5.23 5.40
N THR A 163 -0.13 -4.07 5.02
CA THR A 163 -1.26 -3.41 5.70
C THR A 163 -2.59 -4.10 5.43
N THR A 164 -2.73 -4.83 4.31
CA THR A 164 -3.97 -5.58 4.03
C THR A 164 -4.30 -6.64 5.08
N SER A 165 -3.34 -7.04 5.92
CA SER A 165 -3.62 -7.91 7.07
C SER A 165 -4.67 -7.35 8.04
N LEU A 166 -4.90 -6.03 8.06
CA LEU A 166 -5.92 -5.40 8.89
C LEU A 166 -7.35 -5.75 8.47
N VAL A 167 -7.59 -6.17 7.21
CA VAL A 167 -8.94 -6.42 6.71
C VAL A 167 -9.62 -7.63 7.36
N MET A 168 -8.84 -8.50 8.01
CA MET A 168 -9.39 -9.59 8.82
C MET A 168 -10.31 -9.06 9.93
N MET A 169 -10.09 -7.83 10.40
CA MET A 169 -10.86 -7.22 11.50
C MET A 169 -12.28 -6.80 11.08
N ILE A 170 -12.53 -6.67 9.79
CA ILE A 170 -13.87 -6.44 9.21
C ILE A 170 -14.46 -7.71 8.58
N GLY A 171 -13.88 -8.89 8.89
CA GLY A 171 -14.42 -10.18 8.49
C GLY A 171 -13.92 -10.75 7.17
N ILE A 172 -13.00 -10.07 6.46
CA ILE A 172 -12.41 -10.61 5.23
C ILE A 172 -11.51 -11.80 5.57
N VAL A 173 -11.73 -12.91 4.85
CA VAL A 173 -10.97 -14.14 5.03
C VAL A 173 -9.72 -14.09 4.12
N GLU A 174 -8.70 -13.37 4.60
CA GLU A 174 -7.39 -13.29 3.98
C GLU A 174 -6.38 -14.22 4.71
N VAL A 175 -5.10 -14.17 4.36
CA VAL A 175 -4.08 -15.13 4.82
C VAL A 175 -3.98 -15.24 6.35
N LEU A 176 -4.05 -14.13 7.11
CA LEU A 176 -4.00 -14.16 8.58
C LEU A 176 -5.27 -14.74 9.16
N LYS A 177 -6.43 -14.42 8.60
CA LYS A 177 -7.71 -14.99 9.04
C LYS A 177 -7.75 -16.49 8.78
N VAL A 178 -7.29 -16.95 7.61
CA VAL A 178 -7.15 -18.39 7.31
C VAL A 178 -6.18 -19.06 8.29
N ALA A 179 -5.03 -18.43 8.57
CA ALA A 179 -4.07 -18.95 9.54
C ALA A 179 -4.70 -19.13 10.93
N GLN A 180 -5.44 -18.13 11.41
CA GLN A 180 -6.18 -18.23 12.68
C GLN A 180 -7.20 -19.37 12.68
N GLN A 181 -7.96 -19.54 11.61
CA GLN A 181 -8.92 -20.65 11.46
C GLN A 181 -8.23 -22.01 11.52
N ILE A 182 -7.08 -22.16 10.86
CA ILE A 182 -6.29 -23.41 10.88
C ILE A 182 -5.78 -23.70 12.29
N ILE A 183 -5.24 -22.71 12.99
CA ILE A 183 -4.73 -22.82 14.35
C ILE A 183 -5.86 -23.25 15.30
N GLU A 184 -7.00 -22.56 15.23
CA GLU A 184 -8.13 -22.84 16.12
C GLU A 184 -8.72 -24.25 15.89
N ALA A 185 -8.87 -24.66 14.63
CA ALA A 185 -9.35 -26.00 14.28
C ALA A 185 -8.42 -27.13 14.78
N ASN A 186 -7.13 -26.86 14.93
CA ASN A 186 -6.14 -27.84 15.35
C ASN A 186 -5.64 -27.64 16.79
N ARG A 187 -6.25 -26.74 17.56
CA ARG A 187 -5.81 -26.36 18.91
C ARG A 187 -5.65 -27.52 19.87
N ARG A 188 -6.54 -28.53 19.79
CA ARG A 188 -6.50 -29.69 20.66
C ARG A 188 -5.44 -30.71 20.25
N THR A 189 -5.19 -30.86 18.95
CA THR A 189 -4.28 -31.90 18.42
C THR A 189 -2.85 -31.39 18.26
N SER A 190 -2.65 -30.08 18.07
CA SER A 190 -1.36 -29.43 17.85
C SER A 190 -1.32 -28.08 18.59
N PRO A 191 -1.08 -28.06 19.93
CA PRO A 191 -1.07 -26.82 20.71
C PRO A 191 -0.03 -25.78 20.20
N ASN A 192 1.04 -26.23 19.58
CA ASN A 192 2.11 -25.40 19.04
C ASN A 192 1.87 -24.96 17.59
N ALA A 193 0.72 -25.27 16.99
CA ALA A 193 0.40 -24.94 15.60
C ALA A 193 0.53 -23.44 15.29
N ALA A 194 0.27 -22.58 16.28
CA ALA A 194 0.38 -21.12 16.09
C ALA A 194 1.77 -20.70 15.63
N PHE A 195 2.83 -21.22 16.25
CA PHE A 195 4.20 -20.87 15.90
C PHE A 195 4.54 -21.28 14.45
N GLY A 196 4.21 -22.52 14.08
CA GLY A 196 4.51 -23.03 12.74
C GLY A 196 3.69 -22.35 11.65
N VAL A 197 2.38 -22.18 11.87
CA VAL A 197 1.49 -21.56 10.87
C VAL A 197 1.83 -20.08 10.66
N PHE A 198 2.01 -19.30 11.72
CA PHE A 198 2.43 -17.90 11.57
C PHE A 198 3.85 -17.78 11.03
N GLY A 199 4.75 -18.70 11.33
CA GLY A 199 6.07 -18.78 10.72
C GLY A 199 6.00 -18.92 9.19
N VAL A 200 5.09 -19.79 8.69
CA VAL A 200 4.85 -19.93 7.25
C VAL A 200 4.20 -18.68 6.66
N VAL A 201 3.24 -18.05 7.33
CA VAL A 201 2.66 -16.77 6.89
C VAL A 201 3.74 -15.70 6.79
N PHE A 202 4.62 -15.59 7.79
CA PHE A 202 5.77 -14.68 7.74
C PHE A 202 6.65 -14.93 6.51
N LEU A 203 6.98 -16.18 6.23
CA LEU A 203 7.77 -16.55 5.04
C LEU A 203 7.04 -16.19 3.74
N LEU A 204 5.74 -16.39 3.64
CA LEU A 204 4.96 -16.01 2.47
C LEU A 204 5.00 -14.50 2.22
N TYR A 205 4.78 -13.67 3.25
CA TYR A 205 4.95 -12.21 3.13
C TYR A 205 6.38 -11.81 2.78
N PHE A 206 7.37 -12.47 3.38
CA PHE A 206 8.77 -12.23 3.07
C PHE A 206 9.09 -12.52 1.61
N LEU A 207 8.68 -13.69 1.09
CA LEU A 207 8.91 -14.11 -0.30
C LEU A 207 8.26 -13.16 -1.32
N ILE A 208 7.16 -12.51 -0.97
CA ILE A 208 6.51 -11.52 -1.83
C ILE A 208 7.16 -10.15 -1.69
N CYS A 209 7.35 -9.66 -0.48
CA CYS A 209 7.79 -8.29 -0.25
C CYS A 209 9.29 -8.10 -0.47
N TRP A 210 10.13 -9.11 -0.17
CA TRP A 210 11.59 -9.00 -0.29
C TRP A 210 12.06 -8.76 -1.74
N PRO A 211 11.61 -9.52 -2.76
CA PRO A 211 12.00 -9.26 -4.15
C PRO A 211 11.57 -7.87 -4.63
N ILE A 212 10.37 -7.43 -4.23
CA ILE A 212 9.83 -6.11 -4.57
C ILE A 212 10.70 -5.01 -3.94
N SER A 213 11.07 -5.15 -2.67
CA SER A 213 11.97 -4.19 -1.98
C SER A 213 13.37 -4.17 -2.58
N ARG A 214 13.92 -5.35 -2.96
CA ARG A 214 15.24 -5.42 -3.63
C ARG A 214 15.22 -4.75 -5.00
N LEU A 215 14.11 -4.86 -5.73
CA LEU A 215 13.93 -4.14 -6.99
C LEU A 215 13.95 -2.62 -6.76
N ALA A 216 13.26 -2.13 -5.72
CA ALA A 216 13.27 -0.71 -5.37
C ALA A 216 14.69 -0.21 -5.08
N GLU A 217 15.44 -0.92 -4.22
CA GLU A 217 16.84 -0.59 -3.89
C GLU A 217 17.77 -0.60 -5.12
N TYR A 218 17.60 -1.57 -6.01
CA TYR A 218 18.38 -1.66 -7.24
C TYR A 218 18.13 -0.46 -8.15
N LEU A 219 16.86 -0.09 -8.34
CA LEU A 219 16.49 1.07 -9.17
C LEU A 219 16.95 2.39 -8.55
N GLU A 220 16.84 2.54 -7.24
CA GLU A 220 17.33 3.71 -6.52
C GLU A 220 18.83 3.90 -6.72
N LYS A 221 19.65 2.85 -6.52
CA LYS A 221 21.10 2.90 -6.74
C LYS A 221 21.50 3.16 -8.20
N ARG A 222 20.70 2.73 -9.16
CA ARG A 222 21.00 2.91 -10.58
C ARG A 222 20.65 4.32 -11.07
N TRP A 223 19.72 5.01 -10.41
CA TRP A 223 19.19 6.30 -10.85
C TRP A 223 19.57 7.47 -9.91
N SER A 224 20.21 7.19 -8.76
CA SER A 224 20.88 8.21 -7.95
C SER A 224 22.27 8.53 -8.53
#